data_6827a25c81b947794ea326bc906593d0
#
_entry.id   6827a25c81b947794ea326bc906593d0
#
_cell.length_a   1.000
_cell.length_b   1.000
_cell.length_c   1.000
_cell.angle_alpha   90.00
_cell.angle_beta   90.00
_cell.angle_gamma   90.00
#
_symmetry.space_group_name_H-M   'P 1'
#
loop_
_entity.id
_entity.type
_entity.pdbx_description
1 polymer ?
#
loop_
_entity_poly.entity_id
_entity_poly.type
_entity_poly.pdbx_seq_one_letter_code
_entity_poly.pdbx_strand_id
1 'polypeptide(L)'
;MVRTIHQAAKYIDRVGFCLLFPIKGLRLPSLWAAVKGRNPRQFNLIAEWDDDAMKLWEWKDELPRRRLAYSGRYFRGKKSLLSLQFLPCFYRLAGNYGSLDEYERLYREGKITAHARAVCHELLNHGPLATLELRYGLGWSDQRGNQRFKRAIAELQCRLLVTHWGAKAETNAWESVVYELTPRAFPRAMRAAMKFTPEEARHRVAEQYRKLVPHSTPKDAARLFGWPALPALSEVEGSPAKA
;
A
#
# COMPACT_ATOMS: atom_id res chain seq x y z
N MET A 1 9.95 -9.31 19.60
CA MET A 1 9.20 -8.05 19.53
C MET A 1 9.99 -7.01 18.75
N VAL A 2 9.35 -6.20 17.93
CA VAL A 2 9.97 -5.15 17.12
C VAL A 2 10.10 -3.87 17.95
N ARG A 3 11.30 -3.29 18.02
CA ARG A 3 11.60 -2.10 18.87
C ARG A 3 12.16 -0.92 18.08
N THR A 4 12.74 -1.18 16.89
CA THR A 4 13.37 -0.16 16.06
C THR A 4 12.82 -0.17 14.64
N ILE A 5 12.96 0.93 13.91
CA ILE A 5 12.52 1.02 12.52
C ILE A 5 13.21 0.00 11.60
N HIS A 6 14.48 -0.34 11.87
CA HIS A 6 15.18 -1.36 11.10
C HIS A 6 14.63 -2.78 11.38
N GLN A 7 14.23 -3.06 12.63
CA GLN A 7 13.53 -4.31 12.94
C GLN A 7 12.14 -4.34 12.32
N ALA A 8 11.45 -3.19 12.25
CA ALA A 8 10.18 -3.04 11.54
C ALA A 8 10.35 -3.35 10.03
N ALA A 9 11.38 -2.79 9.39
CA ALA A 9 11.70 -3.09 7.99
C ALA A 9 11.98 -4.59 7.78
N LYS A 10 12.82 -5.21 8.61
CA LYS A 10 13.09 -6.67 8.56
C LYS A 10 11.82 -7.51 8.77
N TYR A 11 10.94 -7.08 9.66
CA TYR A 11 9.64 -7.74 9.84
C TYR A 11 8.79 -7.66 8.58
N ILE A 12 8.67 -6.45 7.98
CA ILE A 12 7.91 -6.23 6.75
C ILE A 12 8.49 -7.05 5.59
N ASP A 13 9.82 -7.11 5.46
CA ASP A 13 10.48 -7.94 4.44
C ASP A 13 10.17 -9.43 4.61
N ARG A 14 10.17 -9.93 5.83
CA ARG A 14 9.86 -11.34 6.14
C ARG A 14 8.40 -11.69 5.84
N VAL A 15 7.43 -10.81 6.21
CA VAL A 15 6.02 -11.07 5.97
C VAL A 15 5.58 -10.66 4.56
N GLY A 16 6.35 -9.82 3.87
CA GLY A 16 6.08 -9.30 2.54
C GLY A 16 5.08 -8.16 2.51
N PHE A 17 4.01 -8.27 3.28
CA PHE A 17 2.96 -7.25 3.38
C PHE A 17 2.18 -7.40 4.69
N CYS A 18 1.74 -6.28 5.25
CA CYS A 18 0.98 -6.25 6.49
C CYS A 18 0.13 -4.99 6.62
N LEU A 19 -0.75 -4.99 7.61
CA LEU A 19 -1.43 -3.78 8.07
C LEU A 19 -0.53 -3.01 9.04
N LEU A 20 -0.76 -1.71 9.20
CA LEU A 20 -0.13 -0.94 10.28
C LEU A 20 -0.71 -1.37 11.64
N PHE A 21 -2.04 -1.34 11.75
CA PHE A 21 -2.80 -1.80 12.91
C PHE A 21 -3.75 -2.94 12.53
N PRO A 22 -4.08 -3.85 13.46
CA PRO A 22 -5.02 -4.93 13.18
C PRO A 22 -6.43 -4.38 12.92
N ILE A 23 -7.11 -4.93 11.93
CA ILE A 23 -8.45 -4.51 11.47
C ILE A 23 -9.40 -5.72 11.50
N LYS A 24 -10.54 -5.58 12.15
CA LYS A 24 -11.60 -6.61 12.18
C LYS A 24 -11.98 -7.05 10.77
N GLY A 25 -11.96 -8.34 10.53
CA GLY A 25 -12.34 -8.93 9.24
C GLY A 25 -11.25 -8.91 8.17
N LEU A 26 -10.05 -8.38 8.46
CA LEU A 26 -8.88 -8.51 7.59
C LEU A 26 -7.85 -9.48 8.20
N ARG A 27 -7.75 -10.67 7.61
CA ARG A 27 -6.82 -11.72 8.06
C ARG A 27 -5.43 -11.45 7.48
N LEU A 28 -4.73 -10.45 8.05
CA LEU A 28 -3.35 -10.10 7.74
C LEU A 28 -2.57 -9.84 9.02
N PRO A 29 -1.25 -10.13 9.03
CA PRO A 29 -0.39 -9.66 10.09
C PRO A 29 -0.41 -8.13 10.18
N SER A 30 -0.09 -7.60 11.35
CA SER A 30 0.08 -6.16 11.52
C SER A 30 1.42 -5.83 12.17
N LEU A 31 1.97 -4.66 11.84
CA LEU A 31 3.21 -4.21 12.48
C LEU A 31 2.98 -3.95 13.97
N TRP A 32 1.79 -3.49 14.34
CA TRP A 32 1.41 -3.32 15.74
C TRP A 32 1.50 -4.63 16.54
N ALA A 33 0.99 -5.74 15.98
CA ALA A 33 1.10 -7.05 16.64
C ALA A 33 2.56 -7.48 16.85
N ALA A 34 3.44 -7.18 15.89
CA ALA A 34 4.87 -7.48 16.00
C ALA A 34 5.58 -6.62 17.07
N VAL A 35 5.12 -5.39 17.32
CA VAL A 35 5.63 -4.52 18.38
C VAL A 35 5.11 -4.96 19.74
N LYS A 36 3.80 -5.22 19.86
CA LYS A 36 3.15 -5.57 21.13
C LYS A 36 3.34 -7.03 21.55
N GLY A 37 3.72 -7.92 20.65
CA GLY A 37 3.79 -9.36 20.93
C GLY A 37 2.41 -10.02 21.11
N ARG A 38 1.32 -9.32 20.75
CA ARG A 38 -0.07 -9.82 20.81
C ARG A 38 -0.80 -9.43 19.55
N ASN A 39 -1.75 -10.25 19.11
CA ASN A 39 -2.49 -10.03 17.87
C ASN A 39 -4.00 -9.98 18.12
N PRO A 40 -4.55 -8.86 18.62
CA PRO A 40 -5.98 -8.70 18.79
C PRO A 40 -6.69 -8.65 17.43
N ARG A 41 -7.97 -8.93 17.43
CA ARG A 41 -8.80 -8.87 16.20
C ARG A 41 -8.91 -7.46 15.62
N GLN A 42 -8.76 -6.44 16.45
CA GLN A 42 -8.90 -5.04 16.07
C GLN A 42 -8.09 -4.17 17.05
N PHE A 43 -7.49 -3.10 16.51
CA PHE A 43 -6.88 -2.03 17.31
C PHE A 43 -7.98 -1.13 17.89
N ASN A 44 -7.90 -0.87 19.18
CA ASN A 44 -8.78 0.09 19.84
C ASN A 44 -8.05 1.44 19.96
N LEU A 45 -8.47 2.41 19.16
CA LEU A 45 -7.85 3.73 19.09
C LEU A 45 -7.84 4.46 20.45
N ILE A 46 -8.88 4.28 21.26
CA ILE A 46 -9.01 4.98 22.54
C ILE A 46 -8.15 4.31 23.61
N ALA A 47 -8.24 2.97 23.72
CA ALA A 47 -7.60 2.23 24.81
C ALA A 47 -6.13 1.85 24.52
N GLU A 48 -5.69 1.84 23.26
CA GLU A 48 -4.39 1.32 22.85
C GLU A 48 -3.48 2.37 22.18
N TRP A 49 -3.87 3.64 22.23
CA TRP A 49 -3.03 4.74 21.73
C TRP A 49 -2.00 5.14 22.79
N ASP A 50 -0.87 4.47 22.77
CA ASP A 50 0.28 4.64 23.64
C ASP A 50 1.56 4.96 22.85
N ASP A 51 2.70 5.03 23.53
CA ASP A 51 4.00 5.35 22.91
C ASP A 51 4.36 4.40 21.76
N ASP A 52 3.98 3.12 21.84
CA ASP A 52 4.22 2.18 20.75
C ASP A 52 3.31 2.46 19.55
N ALA A 53 2.07 2.87 19.78
CA ALA A 53 1.15 3.29 18.73
C ALA A 53 1.63 4.60 18.06
N MET A 54 2.10 5.56 18.86
CA MET A 54 2.73 6.80 18.37
C MET A 54 3.96 6.48 17.51
N LYS A 55 4.85 5.65 17.97
CA LYS A 55 6.04 5.18 17.24
C LYS A 55 5.67 4.55 15.89
N LEU A 56 4.65 3.70 15.86
CA LEU A 56 4.14 3.10 14.63
C LEU A 56 3.56 4.14 13.68
N TRP A 57 2.91 5.17 14.24
CA TRP A 57 2.36 6.26 13.47
C TRP A 57 3.45 7.09 12.79
N GLU A 58 4.58 7.31 13.43
CA GLU A 58 5.77 7.92 12.83
C GLU A 58 6.41 7.01 11.78
N TRP A 59 6.56 5.71 12.09
CA TRP A 59 7.18 4.76 11.17
C TRP A 59 6.44 4.58 9.85
N LYS A 60 5.12 4.80 9.80
CA LYS A 60 4.38 4.73 8.54
C LYS A 60 4.86 5.75 7.49
N ASP A 61 5.45 6.85 7.93
CA ASP A 61 5.98 7.93 7.09
C ASP A 61 7.51 7.79 6.91
N GLU A 62 8.22 7.40 7.96
CA GLU A 62 9.67 7.21 7.93
C GLU A 62 10.12 5.99 7.09
N LEU A 63 9.38 4.89 7.14
CA LEU A 63 9.70 3.69 6.34
C LEU A 63 9.77 3.99 4.83
N PRO A 64 8.78 4.65 4.20
CA PRO A 64 8.88 5.02 2.79
C PRO A 64 9.89 6.12 2.52
N ARG A 65 10.03 7.12 3.40
CA ARG A 65 11.04 8.18 3.27
C ARG A 65 12.46 7.61 3.21
N ARG A 66 12.75 6.61 4.05
CA ARG A 66 14.02 5.86 4.05
C ARG A 66 14.08 4.78 2.99
N ARG A 67 13.08 4.63 2.13
CA ARG A 67 12.97 3.58 1.10
C ARG A 67 13.10 2.17 1.67
N LEU A 68 12.55 1.93 2.86
CA LEU A 68 12.56 0.64 3.53
C LEU A 68 11.28 -0.16 3.26
N ALA A 69 10.15 0.50 3.04
CA ALA A 69 8.88 -0.11 2.68
C ALA A 69 7.97 0.90 1.99
N TYR A 70 7.02 0.44 1.18
CA TYR A 70 5.91 1.24 0.72
C TYR A 70 4.89 1.42 1.86
N SER A 71 4.31 2.61 1.99
CA SER A 71 3.22 2.92 2.92
C SER A 71 2.06 3.60 2.21
N GLY A 72 0.85 3.07 2.39
CA GLY A 72 -0.35 3.60 1.76
C GLY A 72 -1.63 2.94 2.28
N ARG A 73 -2.72 3.01 1.51
CA ARG A 73 -4.03 2.46 1.84
C ARG A 73 -4.44 1.34 0.88
N TYR A 74 -3.57 0.35 0.66
CA TYR A 74 -3.78 -0.66 -0.37
C TYR A 74 -4.88 -1.67 0.01
N PHE A 75 -4.75 -2.37 1.15
CA PHE A 75 -5.71 -3.42 1.51
C PHE A 75 -7.04 -2.82 1.97
N ARG A 76 -8.03 -2.85 1.09
CA ARG A 76 -9.39 -2.35 1.33
C ARG A 76 -9.41 -0.92 1.94
N GLY A 77 -8.53 -0.06 1.46
CA GLY A 77 -8.42 1.33 1.93
C GLY A 77 -7.83 1.49 3.34
N LYS A 78 -7.25 0.42 3.91
CA LYS A 78 -6.63 0.46 5.25
C LYS A 78 -5.13 0.70 5.16
N LYS A 79 -4.56 1.33 6.18
CA LYS A 79 -3.12 1.59 6.28
C LYS A 79 -2.34 0.29 6.17
N SER A 80 -1.53 0.21 5.13
CA SER A 80 -0.82 -0.98 4.68
C SER A 80 0.64 -0.68 4.44
N LEU A 81 1.48 -1.67 4.72
CA LEU A 81 2.92 -1.65 4.45
C LEU A 81 3.25 -2.81 3.52
N LEU A 82 4.00 -2.53 2.46
CA LEU A 82 4.48 -3.53 1.52
C LEU A 82 6.00 -3.52 1.52
N SER A 83 6.62 -4.69 1.58
CA SER A 83 8.06 -4.81 1.39
C SER A 83 8.45 -4.45 -0.04
N LEU A 84 9.69 -4.00 -0.24
CA LEU A 84 10.18 -3.68 -1.57
C LEU A 84 10.37 -4.93 -2.46
N GLN A 85 10.32 -6.13 -1.87
CA GLN A 85 10.31 -7.40 -2.60
C GLN A 85 8.92 -7.73 -3.17
N PHE A 86 7.84 -7.33 -2.48
CA PHE A 86 6.45 -7.60 -2.90
C PHE A 86 5.79 -6.41 -3.59
N LEU A 87 6.25 -5.17 -3.35
CA LEU A 87 5.76 -3.99 -4.06
C LEU A 87 5.71 -4.17 -5.58
N PRO A 88 6.74 -4.75 -6.25
CA PRO A 88 6.69 -5.04 -7.69
C PRO A 88 5.50 -5.89 -8.10
N CYS A 89 5.20 -6.95 -7.36
CA CYS A 89 4.08 -7.85 -7.65
C CYS A 89 2.74 -7.12 -7.53
N PHE A 90 2.53 -6.39 -6.42
CA PHE A 90 1.30 -5.62 -6.23
C PHE A 90 1.13 -4.51 -7.26
N TYR A 91 2.23 -3.85 -7.62
CA TYR A 91 2.23 -2.79 -8.64
C TYR A 91 1.83 -3.34 -10.01
N ARG A 92 2.37 -4.50 -10.38
CA ARG A 92 2.01 -5.21 -11.62
C ARG A 92 0.55 -5.65 -11.63
N LEU A 93 0.05 -6.16 -10.51
CA LEU A 93 -1.36 -6.57 -10.35
C LEU A 93 -2.34 -5.41 -10.38
N ALA A 94 -1.92 -4.20 -10.03
CA ALA A 94 -2.71 -2.98 -10.20
C ALA A 94 -2.83 -2.54 -11.67
N GLY A 95 -2.15 -3.23 -12.60
CA GLY A 95 -2.12 -2.92 -14.03
C GLY A 95 -1.19 -1.75 -14.37
N ASN A 96 -0.19 -1.52 -13.53
CA ASN A 96 0.75 -0.42 -13.68
C ASN A 96 2.03 -0.85 -14.40
N TYR A 97 2.69 0.11 -15.08
CA TYR A 97 3.89 -0.12 -15.89
C TYR A 97 5.14 0.64 -15.41
N GLY A 98 5.01 1.49 -14.38
CA GLY A 98 6.14 2.14 -13.72
C GLY A 98 6.62 3.45 -14.37
N SER A 99 5.90 3.99 -15.32
CA SER A 99 6.13 5.32 -15.87
C SER A 99 5.66 6.41 -14.91
N LEU A 100 6.33 7.57 -14.91
CA LEU A 100 5.94 8.73 -14.10
C LEU A 100 4.61 9.35 -14.56
N ASP A 101 4.30 9.23 -15.84
CA ASP A 101 3.08 9.75 -16.48
C ASP A 101 1.98 8.68 -16.63
N GLU A 102 2.15 7.53 -16.03
CA GLU A 102 1.23 6.39 -16.10
C GLU A 102 -0.22 6.75 -15.74
N TYR A 103 -0.40 7.71 -14.85
CA TYR A 103 -1.71 8.22 -14.45
C TYR A 103 -2.49 8.81 -15.64
N GLU A 104 -1.83 9.35 -16.68
CA GLU A 104 -2.49 9.85 -17.90
C GLU A 104 -3.14 8.71 -18.69
N ARG A 105 -2.45 7.58 -18.83
CA ARG A 105 -3.02 6.38 -19.44
C ARG A 105 -4.21 5.87 -18.66
N LEU A 106 -4.07 5.75 -17.32
CA LEU A 106 -5.15 5.27 -16.46
C LEU A 106 -6.36 6.20 -16.47
N TYR A 107 -6.15 7.51 -16.58
CA TYR A 107 -7.23 8.47 -16.73
C TYR A 107 -7.96 8.30 -18.07
N ARG A 108 -7.24 8.18 -19.19
CA ARG A 108 -7.83 7.95 -20.51
C ARG A 108 -8.61 6.62 -20.58
N GLU A 109 -8.17 5.62 -19.84
CA GLU A 109 -8.85 4.32 -19.72
C GLU A 109 -10.04 4.36 -18.70
N GLY A 110 -10.38 5.51 -18.12
CA GLY A 110 -11.44 5.65 -17.12
C GLY A 110 -11.16 4.92 -15.78
N LYS A 111 -9.90 4.57 -15.53
CA LYS A 111 -9.48 3.82 -14.33
C LYS A 111 -9.20 4.71 -13.13
N ILE A 112 -8.99 6.00 -13.34
CA ILE A 112 -8.85 6.99 -12.27
C ILE A 112 -9.69 8.23 -12.59
N THR A 113 -10.09 8.94 -11.54
CA THR A 113 -10.87 10.17 -11.65
C THR A 113 -10.03 11.36 -12.09
N ALA A 114 -10.67 12.42 -12.62
CA ALA A 114 -10.01 13.67 -12.95
C ALA A 114 -9.31 14.30 -11.72
N HIS A 115 -9.89 14.14 -10.52
CA HIS A 115 -9.27 14.63 -9.29
C HIS A 115 -7.98 13.85 -8.95
N ALA A 116 -7.98 12.53 -9.13
CA ALA A 116 -6.79 11.69 -8.93
C ALA A 116 -5.70 12.06 -9.96
N ARG A 117 -6.08 12.27 -11.23
CA ARG A 117 -5.17 12.75 -12.27
C ARG A 117 -4.53 14.09 -11.88
N ALA A 118 -5.32 15.06 -11.41
CA ALA A 118 -4.81 16.39 -11.03
C ALA A 118 -3.77 16.28 -9.89
N VAL A 119 -4.01 15.42 -8.88
CA VAL A 119 -3.04 15.17 -7.80
C VAL A 119 -1.73 14.59 -8.34
N CYS A 120 -1.80 13.60 -9.25
CA CYS A 120 -0.59 13.04 -9.86
C CYS A 120 0.18 14.07 -10.70
N HIS A 121 -0.53 14.91 -11.44
CA HIS A 121 0.08 15.98 -12.25
C HIS A 121 0.80 16.99 -11.36
N GLU A 122 0.20 17.39 -10.26
CA GLU A 122 0.82 18.32 -9.29
C GLU A 122 2.07 17.69 -8.65
N LEU A 123 2.00 16.42 -8.24
CA LEU A 123 3.16 15.68 -7.73
C LEU A 123 4.24 15.48 -8.79
N LEU A 124 3.88 15.28 -10.05
CA LEU A 124 4.87 15.14 -11.15
C LEU A 124 5.71 16.39 -11.28
N ASN A 125 5.08 17.55 -11.25
CA ASN A 125 5.72 18.84 -11.52
C ASN A 125 6.45 19.41 -10.29
N HIS A 126 5.91 19.22 -9.09
CA HIS A 126 6.37 19.93 -7.88
C HIS A 126 6.68 19.03 -6.69
N GLY A 127 6.37 17.71 -6.76
CA GLY A 127 6.54 16.81 -5.63
C GLY A 127 7.98 16.45 -5.28
N PRO A 128 8.19 15.90 -4.07
CA PRO A 128 7.18 15.54 -3.09
C PRO A 128 6.51 16.74 -2.42
N LEU A 129 5.21 16.65 -2.10
CA LEU A 129 4.43 17.73 -1.52
C LEU A 129 3.67 17.28 -0.27
N ALA A 130 3.59 18.18 0.72
CA ALA A 130 2.76 17.97 1.89
C ALA A 130 1.26 18.20 1.59
N THR A 131 0.41 17.75 2.49
CA THR A 131 -1.05 17.76 2.30
C THR A 131 -1.60 19.15 1.96
N LEU A 132 -1.18 20.20 2.70
CA LEU A 132 -1.67 21.55 2.47
C LEU A 132 -1.07 22.16 1.21
N GLU A 133 0.22 21.92 0.93
CA GLU A 133 0.89 22.35 -0.30
C GLU A 133 0.15 21.79 -1.53
N LEU A 134 -0.14 20.48 -1.55
CA LEU A 134 -0.91 19.83 -2.63
C LEU A 134 -2.30 20.44 -2.78
N ARG A 135 -3.02 20.64 -1.67
CA ARG A 135 -4.36 21.20 -1.72
C ARG A 135 -4.35 22.65 -2.20
N TYR A 136 -3.34 23.41 -1.81
CA TYR A 136 -3.17 24.80 -2.24
C TYR A 136 -2.87 24.88 -3.75
N GLY A 137 -1.90 24.12 -4.24
CA GLY A 137 -1.55 24.04 -5.66
C GLY A 137 -2.75 23.64 -6.55
N LEU A 138 -3.65 22.80 -6.02
CA LEU A 138 -4.86 22.36 -6.71
C LEU A 138 -6.08 23.31 -6.55
N GLY A 139 -5.96 24.40 -5.79
CA GLY A 139 -7.07 25.29 -5.47
C GLY A 139 -8.16 24.62 -4.58
N TRP A 140 -7.78 23.62 -3.77
CA TRP A 140 -8.71 22.84 -2.91
C TRP A 140 -8.57 23.18 -1.43
N SER A 141 -8.49 24.45 -1.09
CA SER A 141 -8.30 24.89 0.29
C SER A 141 -9.57 24.82 1.14
N ASP A 142 -10.75 24.83 0.53
CA ASP A 142 -12.05 24.75 1.18
C ASP A 142 -12.40 23.34 1.69
N GLN A 143 -13.55 23.19 2.36
CA GLN A 143 -14.02 21.92 2.88
C GLN A 143 -14.36 20.91 1.76
N ARG A 144 -14.94 21.37 0.64
CA ARG A 144 -15.25 20.52 -0.52
C ARG A 144 -13.96 20.03 -1.17
N GLY A 145 -12.95 20.89 -1.31
CA GLY A 145 -11.62 20.56 -1.79
C GLY A 145 -10.93 19.51 -0.90
N ASN A 146 -11.08 19.62 0.43
CA ASN A 146 -10.58 18.61 1.36
C ASN A 146 -11.20 17.22 1.12
N GLN A 147 -12.51 17.15 0.85
CA GLN A 147 -13.18 15.89 0.53
C GLN A 147 -12.71 15.31 -0.82
N ARG A 148 -12.56 16.16 -1.85
CA ARG A 148 -11.99 15.76 -3.16
C ARG A 148 -10.59 15.19 -2.99
N PHE A 149 -9.74 15.90 -2.26
CA PHE A 149 -8.37 15.48 -1.97
C PHE A 149 -8.32 14.12 -1.27
N LYS A 150 -9.08 13.94 -0.19
CA LYS A 150 -9.12 12.66 0.56
C LYS A 150 -9.52 11.48 -0.33
N ARG A 151 -10.52 11.68 -1.22
CA ARG A 151 -10.96 10.64 -2.15
C ARG A 151 -9.90 10.35 -3.20
N ALA A 152 -9.30 11.38 -3.81
CA ALA A 152 -8.25 11.23 -4.80
C ALA A 152 -7.02 10.51 -4.23
N ILE A 153 -6.53 10.89 -3.06
CA ILE A 153 -5.40 10.21 -2.40
C ILE A 153 -5.75 8.75 -2.07
N ALA A 154 -6.95 8.48 -1.56
CA ALA A 154 -7.36 7.09 -1.28
C ALA A 154 -7.38 6.24 -2.55
N GLU A 155 -7.92 6.76 -3.65
CA GLU A 155 -7.94 6.12 -4.96
C GLU A 155 -6.51 5.82 -5.46
N LEU A 156 -5.62 6.82 -5.42
CA LEU A 156 -4.25 6.68 -5.88
C LEU A 156 -3.44 5.70 -5.04
N GLN A 157 -3.64 5.68 -3.72
CA GLN A 157 -2.98 4.72 -2.84
C GLN A 157 -3.50 3.30 -3.02
N CYS A 158 -4.80 3.11 -3.28
CA CYS A 158 -5.36 1.80 -3.63
C CYS A 158 -4.80 1.26 -4.96
N ARG A 159 -4.35 2.14 -5.86
CA ARG A 159 -3.72 1.78 -7.13
C ARG A 159 -2.19 1.81 -7.08
N LEU A 160 -1.60 2.06 -5.93
CA LEU A 160 -0.14 2.15 -5.74
C LEU A 160 0.54 3.25 -6.58
N LEU A 161 -0.19 4.26 -7.02
CA LEU A 161 0.37 5.38 -7.79
C LEU A 161 1.07 6.40 -6.91
N VAL A 162 0.63 6.53 -5.65
CA VAL A 162 1.15 7.50 -4.66
C VAL A 162 1.45 6.78 -3.36
N THR A 163 2.57 7.11 -2.75
CA THR A 163 3.00 6.63 -1.43
C THR A 163 3.07 7.77 -0.42
N HIS A 164 3.03 7.46 0.87
CA HIS A 164 3.52 8.37 1.90
C HIS A 164 5.04 8.51 1.73
N TRP A 165 5.56 9.73 1.90
CA TRP A 165 6.97 10.04 1.71
C TRP A 165 7.59 10.74 2.91
N GLY A 166 6.86 10.92 3.96
CA GLY A 166 7.28 11.59 5.18
C GLY A 166 6.17 12.39 5.81
N ALA A 167 6.54 13.21 6.76
CA ALA A 167 5.68 14.18 7.42
C ALA A 167 6.37 15.54 7.46
N LYS A 168 5.58 16.62 7.45
CA LYS A 168 6.05 18.00 7.49
C LYS A 168 5.14 18.81 8.39
N ALA A 169 5.73 19.59 9.29
CA ALA A 169 4.99 20.58 10.08
C ALA A 169 4.54 21.72 9.14
N GLU A 170 3.25 21.78 8.85
CA GLU A 170 2.64 22.86 8.05
C GLU A 170 1.85 23.84 8.92
N THR A 171 1.50 23.42 10.13
CA THR A 171 0.80 24.23 11.15
C THR A 171 1.35 23.88 12.53
N ASN A 172 0.97 24.63 13.57
CA ASN A 172 1.31 24.32 14.96
C ASN A 172 0.54 23.09 15.52
N ALA A 173 -0.31 22.45 14.72
CA ALA A 173 -1.05 21.26 15.10
C ALA A 173 -0.27 19.98 14.73
N TRP A 174 -0.90 19.05 14.05
CA TRP A 174 -0.29 17.78 13.64
C TRP A 174 0.49 17.94 12.34
N GLU A 175 1.60 17.20 12.23
CA GLU A 175 2.35 17.10 10.98
C GLU A 175 1.48 16.58 9.83
N SER A 176 1.58 17.21 8.68
CA SER A 176 0.94 16.81 7.45
C SER A 176 1.72 15.71 6.75
N VAL A 177 1.03 14.74 6.19
CA VAL A 177 1.64 13.70 5.36
C VAL A 177 2.20 14.32 4.08
N VAL A 178 3.45 14.02 3.78
CA VAL A 178 4.07 14.27 2.49
C VAL A 178 3.78 13.10 1.57
N TYR A 179 3.42 13.39 0.31
CA TYR A 179 3.13 12.38 -0.72
C TYR A 179 4.14 12.47 -1.86
N GLU A 180 4.42 11.32 -2.47
CA GLU A 180 5.25 11.20 -3.66
C GLU A 180 4.69 10.15 -4.63
N LEU A 181 4.98 10.33 -5.93
CA LEU A 181 4.68 9.31 -6.94
C LEU A 181 5.50 8.04 -6.65
N THR A 182 4.81 6.90 -6.62
CA THR A 182 5.45 5.60 -6.32
C THR A 182 6.60 5.27 -7.28
N PRO A 183 6.54 5.55 -8.60
CA PRO A 183 7.66 5.31 -9.51
C PRO A 183 8.89 6.15 -9.18
N ARG A 184 8.72 7.38 -8.72
CA ARG A 184 9.84 8.25 -8.31
C ARG A 184 10.41 7.84 -6.96
N ALA A 185 9.55 7.46 -6.02
CA ALA A 185 9.94 7.00 -4.69
C ALA A 185 10.72 5.67 -4.76
N PHE A 186 10.27 4.71 -5.59
CA PHE A 186 10.81 3.35 -5.63
C PHE A 186 11.20 2.87 -7.05
N PRO A 187 12.11 3.56 -7.76
CA PRO A 187 12.41 3.27 -9.16
C PRO A 187 12.95 1.86 -9.40
N ARG A 188 13.68 1.28 -8.43
CA ARG A 188 14.18 -0.11 -8.52
C ARG A 188 13.03 -1.12 -8.46
N ALA A 189 12.05 -0.90 -7.59
CA ALA A 189 10.87 -1.76 -7.48
C ALA A 189 10.02 -1.70 -8.77
N MET A 190 9.91 -0.52 -9.39
CA MET A 190 9.17 -0.37 -10.65
C MET A 190 9.84 -1.13 -11.80
N ARG A 191 11.16 -1.04 -11.92
CA ARG A 191 11.90 -1.86 -12.91
C ARG A 191 11.73 -3.36 -12.66
N ALA A 192 11.68 -3.78 -11.40
CA ALA A 192 11.43 -5.18 -11.05
C ALA A 192 9.99 -5.62 -11.38
N ALA A 193 9.01 -4.72 -11.28
CA ALA A 193 7.62 -5.03 -11.61
C ALA A 193 7.44 -5.44 -13.08
N MET A 194 8.23 -4.87 -13.98
CA MET A 194 8.16 -5.18 -15.42
C MET A 194 8.69 -6.58 -15.78
N LYS A 195 9.38 -7.23 -14.83
CA LYS A 195 9.87 -8.61 -15.02
C LYS A 195 8.83 -9.68 -14.70
N PHE A 196 7.70 -9.31 -14.11
CA PHE A 196 6.62 -10.22 -13.78
C PHE A 196 5.48 -10.15 -14.79
N THR A 197 4.94 -11.30 -15.18
CA THR A 197 3.58 -11.37 -15.71
C THR A 197 2.57 -11.13 -14.57
N PRO A 198 1.33 -10.73 -14.87
CA PRO A 198 0.29 -10.63 -13.85
C PRO A 198 0.03 -11.96 -13.12
N GLU A 199 0.16 -13.09 -13.82
CA GLU A 199 -0.04 -14.44 -13.29
C GLU A 199 1.06 -14.81 -12.29
N GLU A 200 2.33 -14.61 -12.63
CA GLU A 200 3.47 -14.82 -11.73
C GLU A 200 3.38 -13.94 -10.47
N ALA A 201 3.03 -12.66 -10.65
CA ALA A 201 2.85 -11.73 -9.56
C ALA A 201 1.72 -12.20 -8.61
N ARG A 202 0.59 -12.66 -9.20
CA ARG A 202 -0.56 -13.17 -8.43
C ARG A 202 -0.19 -14.45 -7.68
N HIS A 203 0.47 -15.39 -8.34
CA HIS A 203 0.92 -16.63 -7.71
C HIS A 203 1.81 -16.37 -6.50
N ARG A 204 2.82 -15.51 -6.67
CA ARG A 204 3.75 -15.13 -5.60
C ARG A 204 3.06 -14.49 -4.40
N VAL A 205 2.12 -13.57 -4.64
CA VAL A 205 1.37 -12.92 -3.55
C VAL A 205 0.42 -13.91 -2.86
N ALA A 206 -0.26 -14.79 -3.63
CA ALA A 206 -1.16 -15.80 -3.08
C ALA A 206 -0.40 -16.84 -2.25
N GLU A 207 0.77 -17.28 -2.69
CA GLU A 207 1.64 -18.18 -1.95
C GLU A 207 2.09 -17.57 -0.62
N GLN A 208 2.55 -16.32 -0.63
CA GLN A 208 2.91 -15.62 0.59
C GLN A 208 1.72 -15.43 1.53
N TYR A 209 0.54 -15.11 1.00
CA TYR A 209 -0.68 -14.98 1.82
C TYR A 209 -1.05 -16.28 2.51
N ARG A 210 -0.94 -17.43 1.83
CA ARG A 210 -1.18 -18.76 2.44
C ARG A 210 -0.20 -19.06 3.58
N LYS A 211 1.08 -18.65 3.44
CA LYS A 211 2.08 -18.77 4.52
C LYS A 211 1.74 -17.90 5.73
N LEU A 212 1.21 -16.69 5.51
CA LEU A 212 0.85 -15.75 6.57
C LEU A 212 -0.47 -16.11 7.26
N VAL A 213 -1.39 -16.70 6.52
CA VAL A 213 -2.74 -17.04 6.98
C VAL A 213 -3.01 -18.51 6.65
N PRO A 214 -2.49 -19.44 7.47
CA PRO A 214 -2.79 -20.86 7.31
C PRO A 214 -4.31 -21.09 7.27
N HIS A 215 -4.76 -22.02 6.45
CA HIS A 215 -6.17 -22.31 6.20
C HIS A 215 -6.96 -21.18 5.49
N SER A 216 -6.28 -20.20 4.89
CA SER A 216 -6.95 -19.26 3.98
C SER A 216 -7.35 -19.97 2.69
N THR A 217 -8.55 -19.64 2.23
CA THR A 217 -9.10 -20.16 0.97
C THR A 217 -8.76 -19.22 -0.20
N PRO A 218 -8.86 -19.66 -1.46
CA PRO A 218 -8.78 -18.77 -2.62
C PRO A 218 -9.82 -17.63 -2.57
N LYS A 219 -11.00 -17.89 -1.96
CA LYS A 219 -12.04 -16.86 -1.73
C LYS A 219 -11.57 -15.79 -0.74
N ASP A 220 -10.81 -16.16 0.31
CA ASP A 220 -10.25 -15.20 1.27
C ASP A 220 -9.25 -14.26 0.57
N ALA A 221 -8.38 -14.80 -0.28
CA ALA A 221 -7.43 -14.04 -1.07
C ALA A 221 -8.14 -13.11 -2.07
N ALA A 222 -9.09 -13.64 -2.83
CA ALA A 222 -9.90 -12.86 -3.77
C ALA A 222 -10.62 -11.70 -3.07
N ARG A 223 -11.23 -11.96 -1.92
CA ARG A 223 -11.92 -10.95 -1.12
C ARG A 223 -10.96 -9.88 -0.57
N LEU A 224 -9.77 -10.27 -0.12
CA LEU A 224 -8.78 -9.36 0.43
C LEU A 224 -8.16 -8.45 -0.65
N PHE A 225 -7.78 -9.06 -1.77
CA PHE A 225 -7.04 -8.38 -2.83
C PHE A 225 -7.93 -7.80 -3.94
N GLY A 226 -9.24 -8.11 -3.93
CA GLY A 226 -10.17 -7.69 -4.99
C GLY A 226 -9.92 -8.42 -6.32
N TRP A 227 -9.34 -9.63 -6.28
CA TRP A 227 -9.10 -10.44 -7.47
C TRP A 227 -10.28 -11.34 -7.80
N PRO A 228 -10.42 -11.79 -9.08
CA PRO A 228 -11.26 -12.92 -9.40
C PRO A 228 -10.81 -14.15 -8.58
N ALA A 229 -11.76 -14.98 -8.16
CA ALA A 229 -11.41 -16.22 -7.47
C ALA A 229 -10.48 -17.06 -8.35
N LEU A 230 -9.31 -17.44 -7.82
CA LEU A 230 -8.43 -18.39 -8.51
C LEU A 230 -9.10 -19.76 -8.52
N PRO A 231 -9.07 -20.51 -9.65
CA PRO A 231 -9.42 -21.92 -9.62
C PRO A 231 -8.54 -22.64 -8.57
N ALA A 232 -9.10 -23.64 -7.92
CA ALA A 232 -8.36 -24.47 -6.96
C ALA A 232 -7.16 -25.10 -7.67
N LEU A 233 -5.97 -25.01 -7.07
CA LEU A 233 -4.70 -25.56 -7.63
C LEU A 233 -4.67 -27.11 -7.72
N SER A 234 -5.79 -27.81 -7.51
CA SER A 234 -5.92 -29.27 -7.50
C SER A 234 -6.15 -29.91 -8.86
N GLU A 235 -6.21 -29.14 -9.96
CA GLU A 235 -6.55 -29.72 -11.28
C GLU A 235 -5.42 -29.71 -12.31
N VAL A 236 -4.18 -29.39 -11.92
CA VAL A 236 -3.05 -29.38 -12.88
C VAL A 236 -2.09 -30.59 -12.71
N GLU A 237 -2.29 -31.43 -11.70
CA GLU A 237 -1.54 -32.68 -11.56
C GLU A 237 -2.46 -33.87 -11.88
N GLY A 238 -2.46 -34.33 -13.12
CA GLY A 238 -3.08 -35.63 -13.44
C GLY A 238 -3.71 -35.73 -14.82
N SER A 239 -2.95 -35.57 -15.88
CA SER A 239 -3.27 -36.26 -17.12
C SER A 239 -2.02 -37.01 -17.59
N PRO A 240 -1.92 -38.32 -17.31
CA PRO A 240 -0.89 -39.11 -17.97
C PRO A 240 -1.25 -39.23 -19.46
N ALA A 241 -0.32 -38.87 -20.33
CA ALA A 241 -0.39 -39.16 -21.75
C ALA A 241 -0.69 -40.67 -21.91
N LYS A 242 -1.83 -40.96 -22.49
CA LYS A 242 -2.07 -42.32 -23.03
C LYS A 242 -1.39 -42.42 -24.37
N ALA A 243 -0.50 -43.42 -24.42
CA ALA A 243 0.16 -43.90 -25.60
C ALA A 243 -0.80 -44.32 -26.71
#